data_4cb72a40050a05a75bb2cec305962217
#
_entry.id   4cb72a40050a05a75bb2cec305962217
#
_cell.length_a   1.000
_cell.length_b   1.000
_cell.length_c   1.000
_cell.angle_alpha   90.00
_cell.angle_beta   90.00
_cell.angle_gamma   90.00
#
_symmetry.space_group_name_H-M   'P 1'
#
loop_
_entity.id
_entity.type
_entity.pdbx_description
1 polymer ?
#
loop_
_entity_poly.entity_id
_entity_poly.type
_entity_poly.pdbx_seq_one_letter_code
_entity_poly.pdbx_strand_id
1 'polypeptide(L)'
;MTKWYTKYLEVFEKPIDSVSEQTVNGVRKKLMALQSKEPVVSVVLIAHNEETHLLACLWSLCDNTCPVPMEILTVNNNSTDKTTEVLDRLGATWFDEKLKGPGHARQCGLNHAKGKYHICIDADTMYPPHYIETHLKELIKPEVACTFALWSFVPRKGESVWTLRVYESLRDLHLRIQAIKCPELCVRGMVFGFKTE
;
A
#
# COMPACT_ATOMS: atom_id res chain seq x y z
N MET A 1 -16.55 13.59 -13.37
CA MET A 1 -15.48 12.60 -13.47
C MET A 1 -15.57 11.64 -12.29
N THR A 2 -15.66 10.35 -12.54
CA THR A 2 -15.67 9.32 -11.49
C THR A 2 -14.28 9.31 -10.82
N LYS A 3 -14.25 9.35 -9.49
CA LYS A 3 -12.97 9.32 -8.76
C LYS A 3 -12.29 7.96 -8.99
N TRP A 4 -10.98 7.94 -9.13
CA TRP A 4 -10.19 6.74 -9.45
C TRP A 4 -10.42 5.57 -8.48
N TYR A 5 -10.73 5.86 -7.23
CA TYR A 5 -10.90 4.86 -6.17
C TYR A 5 -12.35 4.30 -6.05
N THR A 6 -13.32 4.85 -6.80
CA THR A 6 -14.75 4.52 -6.62
C THR A 6 -15.05 3.02 -6.74
N LYS A 7 -14.40 2.32 -7.68
CA LYS A 7 -14.60 0.88 -7.87
C LYS A 7 -14.10 0.03 -6.70
N TYR A 8 -13.05 0.48 -6.00
CA TYR A 8 -12.52 -0.26 -4.84
C TYR A 8 -13.39 -0.08 -3.60
N LEU A 9 -14.15 1.03 -3.50
CA LEU A 9 -15.13 1.24 -2.43
C LEU A 9 -16.27 0.22 -2.47
N GLU A 10 -16.49 -0.43 -3.60
CA GLU A 10 -17.50 -1.49 -3.69
C GLU A 10 -17.16 -2.71 -2.83
N VAL A 11 -15.89 -2.90 -2.50
CA VAL A 11 -15.38 -4.01 -1.69
C VAL A 11 -14.68 -3.56 -0.40
N PHE A 12 -14.40 -2.28 -0.24
CA PHE A 12 -13.78 -1.70 0.95
C PHE A 12 -14.73 -1.78 2.15
N GLU A 13 -14.22 -2.09 3.33
CA GLU A 13 -14.99 -2.33 4.57
C GLU A 13 -16.02 -3.49 4.44
N LYS A 14 -15.77 -4.45 3.53
CA LYS A 14 -16.63 -5.63 3.36
C LYS A 14 -15.87 -6.92 3.57
N PRO A 15 -16.49 -7.90 4.23
CA PRO A 15 -15.94 -9.26 4.31
C PRO A 15 -15.79 -9.84 2.89
N ILE A 16 -14.70 -10.57 2.63
CA ILE A 16 -14.43 -11.17 1.32
C ILE A 16 -15.55 -12.10 0.86
N ASP A 17 -16.25 -12.77 1.80
CA ASP A 17 -17.38 -13.68 1.54
C ASP A 17 -18.61 -12.96 0.95
N SER A 18 -18.71 -11.64 1.13
CA SER A 18 -19.78 -10.82 0.55
C SER A 18 -19.48 -10.33 -0.87
N VAL A 19 -18.26 -10.58 -1.36
CA VAL A 19 -17.81 -10.13 -2.68
C VAL A 19 -17.97 -11.27 -3.69
N SER A 20 -18.32 -10.93 -4.94
CA SER A 20 -18.47 -11.93 -5.99
C SER A 20 -17.17 -12.69 -6.25
N GLU A 21 -17.26 -14.01 -6.42
CA GLU A 21 -16.11 -14.85 -6.76
C GLU A 21 -15.41 -14.38 -8.06
N GLN A 22 -16.17 -13.82 -9.00
CA GLN A 22 -15.59 -13.25 -10.21
C GLN A 22 -14.60 -12.09 -9.90
N THR A 23 -14.96 -11.22 -8.97
CA THR A 23 -14.09 -10.11 -8.53
C THR A 23 -12.86 -10.63 -7.81
N VAL A 24 -13.04 -11.53 -6.84
CA VAL A 24 -11.94 -12.13 -6.07
C VAL A 24 -10.96 -12.85 -6.99
N ASN A 25 -11.45 -13.71 -7.90
CA ASN A 25 -10.62 -14.44 -8.86
C ASN A 25 -9.95 -13.49 -9.87
N GLY A 26 -10.60 -12.40 -10.26
CA GLY A 26 -10.03 -11.36 -11.11
C GLY A 26 -8.82 -10.69 -10.45
N VAL A 27 -8.94 -10.30 -9.18
CA VAL A 27 -7.84 -9.71 -8.41
C VAL A 27 -6.72 -10.72 -8.19
N ARG A 28 -7.06 -11.95 -7.79
CA ARG A 28 -6.09 -13.05 -7.62
C ARG A 28 -5.25 -13.25 -8.88
N LYS A 29 -5.88 -13.36 -10.06
CA LYS A 29 -5.17 -13.56 -11.32
C LYS A 29 -4.19 -12.41 -11.62
N LYS A 30 -4.62 -11.16 -11.39
CA LYS A 30 -3.76 -9.98 -11.59
C LYS A 30 -2.59 -9.99 -10.60
N LEU A 31 -2.86 -10.25 -9.32
CA LEU A 31 -1.84 -10.26 -8.27
C LEU A 31 -0.75 -11.30 -8.57
N MET A 32 -1.15 -12.51 -8.95
CA MET A 32 -0.21 -13.58 -9.34
C MET A 32 0.61 -13.21 -10.60
N ALA A 33 0.00 -12.51 -11.56
CA ALA A 33 0.69 -12.09 -12.78
C ALA A 33 1.73 -10.97 -12.55
N LEU A 34 1.60 -10.20 -11.47
CA LEU A 34 2.56 -9.15 -11.10
C LEU A 34 3.81 -9.71 -10.41
N GLN A 35 3.77 -10.93 -9.87
CA GLN A 35 4.88 -11.49 -9.11
C GLN A 35 6.04 -11.87 -10.03
N SER A 36 7.18 -11.21 -9.86
CA SER A 36 8.42 -11.54 -10.55
C SER A 36 9.36 -12.36 -9.67
N LYS A 37 10.09 -13.29 -10.27
CA LYS A 37 11.17 -14.02 -9.58
C LYS A 37 12.40 -13.16 -9.33
N GLU A 38 12.62 -12.17 -10.21
CA GLU A 38 13.71 -11.20 -10.17
C GLU A 38 13.14 -9.78 -10.19
N PRO A 39 12.52 -9.33 -9.10
CA PRO A 39 11.90 -8.01 -9.05
C PRO A 39 12.96 -6.92 -8.94
N VAL A 40 12.67 -5.79 -9.57
CA VAL A 40 13.42 -4.53 -9.38
C VAL A 40 12.78 -3.70 -8.26
N VAL A 41 11.45 -3.82 -8.10
CA VAL A 41 10.67 -3.15 -7.04
C VAL A 41 10.00 -4.18 -6.16
N SER A 42 10.14 -4.03 -4.84
CA SER A 42 9.36 -4.75 -3.84
C SER A 42 8.37 -3.80 -3.17
N VAL A 43 7.08 -4.07 -3.33
CA VAL A 43 6.01 -3.38 -2.60
C VAL A 43 5.66 -4.23 -1.39
N VAL A 44 5.89 -3.69 -0.19
CA VAL A 44 5.70 -4.42 1.07
C VAL A 44 4.55 -3.82 1.86
N LEU A 45 3.54 -4.63 2.03
CA LEU A 45 2.29 -4.36 2.74
C LEU A 45 2.38 -4.95 4.14
N ILE A 46 2.07 -4.17 5.17
CA ILE A 46 1.89 -4.69 6.54
C ILE A 46 0.39 -4.75 6.87
N ALA A 47 -0.05 -5.83 7.50
CA ALA A 47 -1.44 -6.07 7.86
C ALA A 47 -1.58 -6.54 9.30
N HIS A 48 -2.53 -5.96 10.04
CA HIS A 48 -2.94 -6.39 11.37
C HIS A 48 -4.44 -6.20 11.54
N ASN A 49 -5.22 -7.29 11.45
CA ASN A 49 -6.68 -7.28 11.48
C ASN A 49 -7.31 -6.43 10.35
N GLU A 50 -6.95 -6.78 9.10
CA GLU A 50 -7.33 -6.06 7.89
C GLU A 50 -8.22 -6.88 6.94
N GLU A 51 -9.00 -7.84 7.47
CA GLU A 51 -9.83 -8.75 6.68
C GLU A 51 -10.79 -8.05 5.71
N THR A 52 -11.23 -6.82 6.04
CA THR A 52 -12.20 -6.05 5.24
C THR A 52 -11.55 -5.02 4.31
N HIS A 53 -10.25 -4.75 4.45
CA HIS A 53 -9.54 -3.72 3.67
C HIS A 53 -8.61 -4.33 2.61
N LEU A 54 -8.02 -5.49 2.89
CA LEU A 54 -7.01 -6.14 2.05
C LEU A 54 -7.42 -6.29 0.59
N LEU A 55 -8.65 -6.71 0.31
CA LEU A 55 -9.12 -6.89 -1.07
C LEU A 55 -9.08 -5.60 -1.86
N ALA A 56 -9.56 -4.49 -1.30
CA ALA A 56 -9.54 -3.18 -1.95
C ALA A 56 -8.12 -2.65 -2.14
N CYS A 57 -7.28 -2.79 -1.12
CA CYS A 57 -5.88 -2.41 -1.15
C CYS A 57 -5.13 -3.16 -2.27
N LEU A 58 -5.14 -4.49 -2.24
CA LEU A 58 -4.45 -5.33 -3.23
C LEU A 58 -5.01 -5.13 -4.64
N TRP A 59 -6.33 -4.95 -4.78
CA TRP A 59 -6.93 -4.63 -6.08
C TRP A 59 -6.39 -3.31 -6.63
N SER A 60 -6.30 -2.26 -5.80
CA SER A 60 -5.76 -0.97 -6.21
C SER A 60 -4.29 -1.06 -6.64
N LEU A 61 -3.49 -1.91 -5.97
CA LEU A 61 -2.11 -2.19 -6.36
C LEU A 61 -2.01 -2.97 -7.67
N CYS A 62 -2.92 -3.93 -7.90
CA CYS A 62 -2.98 -4.67 -9.16
C CYS A 62 -3.28 -3.79 -10.37
N ASP A 63 -3.91 -2.65 -10.17
CA ASP A 63 -4.21 -1.69 -11.23
C ASP A 63 -3.14 -0.57 -11.35
N ASN A 64 -2.06 -0.67 -10.58
CA ASN A 64 -0.93 0.25 -10.68
C ASN A 64 -0.06 -0.04 -11.90
N THR A 65 0.51 1.02 -12.47
CA THR A 65 1.54 0.92 -13.49
C THR A 65 2.92 0.76 -12.85
N CYS A 66 3.68 -0.21 -13.33
CA CYS A 66 5.09 -0.35 -13.00
C CYS A 66 5.86 -0.75 -14.27
N PRO A 67 6.83 0.06 -14.73
CA PRO A 67 7.54 -0.20 -15.99
C PRO A 67 8.64 -1.27 -15.86
N VAL A 68 8.86 -1.82 -14.67
CA VAL A 68 9.89 -2.81 -14.37
C VAL A 68 9.28 -4.00 -13.63
N PRO A 69 9.96 -5.17 -13.60
CA PRO A 69 9.52 -6.32 -12.82
C PRO A 69 9.34 -5.96 -11.34
N MET A 70 8.23 -6.40 -10.73
CA MET A 70 7.93 -6.12 -9.34
C MET A 70 7.40 -7.35 -8.61
N GLU A 71 7.42 -7.27 -7.29
CA GLU A 71 6.72 -8.19 -6.41
C GLU A 71 5.87 -7.40 -5.40
N ILE A 72 4.80 -8.02 -4.93
CA ILE A 72 3.99 -7.53 -3.81
C ILE A 72 4.05 -8.57 -2.70
N LEU A 73 4.54 -8.15 -1.54
CA LEU A 73 4.67 -8.97 -0.34
C LEU A 73 3.76 -8.44 0.74
N THR A 74 3.08 -9.32 1.46
CA THR A 74 2.30 -8.93 2.63
C THR A 74 2.89 -9.54 3.89
N VAL A 75 2.97 -8.78 4.96
CA VAL A 75 3.36 -9.28 6.28
C VAL A 75 2.15 -9.24 7.20
N ASN A 76 1.70 -10.41 7.62
CA ASN A 76 0.71 -10.55 8.68
C ASN A 76 1.36 -10.36 10.03
N ASN A 77 0.96 -9.34 10.79
CA ASN A 77 1.53 -9.06 12.11
C ASN A 77 0.53 -9.36 13.22
N ASN A 78 0.42 -10.63 13.59
CA ASN A 78 -0.45 -11.09 14.69
C ASN A 78 -1.93 -10.78 14.49
N SER A 79 -2.48 -10.95 13.29
CA SER A 79 -3.92 -10.81 13.08
C SER A 79 -4.68 -11.94 13.79
N THR A 80 -5.84 -11.59 14.34
CA THR A 80 -6.75 -12.51 15.03
C THR A 80 -8.10 -12.67 14.32
N ASP A 81 -8.29 -11.91 13.25
CA ASP A 81 -9.42 -11.96 12.33
C ASP A 81 -9.12 -12.87 11.12
N LYS A 82 -9.90 -12.76 10.06
CA LYS A 82 -9.72 -13.53 8.82
C LYS A 82 -8.69 -12.95 7.85
N THR A 83 -7.77 -12.09 8.30
CA THR A 83 -6.72 -11.49 7.44
C THR A 83 -5.97 -12.54 6.63
N THR A 84 -5.50 -13.61 7.27
CA THR A 84 -4.74 -14.68 6.58
C THR A 84 -5.59 -15.46 5.58
N GLU A 85 -6.88 -15.74 5.91
CA GLU A 85 -7.81 -16.37 4.98
C GLU A 85 -8.01 -15.53 3.71
N VAL A 86 -8.11 -14.21 3.86
CA VAL A 86 -8.21 -13.27 2.72
C VAL A 86 -6.96 -13.33 1.86
N LEU A 87 -5.77 -13.32 2.46
CA LEU A 87 -4.49 -13.41 1.74
C LEU A 87 -4.39 -14.72 0.93
N ASP A 88 -4.76 -15.85 1.54
CA ASP A 88 -4.76 -17.17 0.87
C ASP A 88 -5.75 -17.22 -0.29
N ARG A 89 -6.96 -16.72 -0.12
CA ARG A 89 -7.97 -16.65 -1.19
C ARG A 89 -7.50 -15.78 -2.37
N LEU A 90 -6.78 -14.72 -2.10
CA LEU A 90 -6.21 -13.83 -3.14
C LEU A 90 -4.92 -14.40 -3.75
N GLY A 91 -4.37 -15.49 -3.21
CA GLY A 91 -3.09 -16.05 -3.64
C GLY A 91 -1.94 -15.05 -3.46
N ALA A 92 -2.02 -14.22 -2.43
CA ALA A 92 -0.98 -13.27 -2.10
C ALA A 92 0.28 -13.98 -1.59
N THR A 93 1.43 -13.43 -1.88
CA THR A 93 2.69 -13.84 -1.23
C THR A 93 2.77 -13.16 0.13
N TRP A 94 2.74 -13.92 1.21
CA TRP A 94 2.75 -13.33 2.54
C TRP A 94 3.60 -14.11 3.55
N PHE A 95 3.98 -13.43 4.63
CA PHE A 95 4.82 -13.93 5.72
C PHE A 95 4.20 -13.56 7.06
N ASP A 96 4.46 -14.39 8.07
CA ASP A 96 4.02 -14.17 9.44
C ASP A 96 5.14 -13.51 10.26
N GLU A 97 4.84 -12.37 10.90
CA GLU A 97 5.71 -11.76 11.90
C GLU A 97 5.04 -11.82 13.27
N LYS A 98 5.61 -12.62 14.17
CA LYS A 98 5.07 -12.89 15.51
C LYS A 98 5.38 -11.79 16.52
N LEU A 99 6.43 -11.01 16.31
CA LEU A 99 6.74 -9.88 17.17
C LEU A 99 5.77 -8.72 16.84
N LYS A 100 4.97 -8.35 17.83
CA LYS A 100 3.92 -7.36 17.65
C LYS A 100 4.49 -5.97 17.42
N GLY A 101 3.99 -5.30 16.38
CA GLY A 101 4.30 -3.90 16.09
C GLY A 101 4.72 -3.65 14.64
N PRO A 102 4.39 -2.47 14.10
CA PRO A 102 4.62 -2.15 12.69
C PRO A 102 6.10 -2.13 12.29
N GLY A 103 7.00 -1.84 13.23
CA GLY A 103 8.44 -1.88 12.99
C GLY A 103 8.94 -3.29 12.69
N HIS A 104 8.49 -4.28 13.48
CA HIS A 104 8.83 -5.70 13.25
C HIS A 104 8.25 -6.21 11.93
N ALA A 105 7.00 -5.84 11.63
CA ALA A 105 6.38 -6.22 10.38
C ALA A 105 7.13 -5.65 9.16
N ARG A 106 7.56 -4.38 9.21
CA ARG A 106 8.35 -3.76 8.13
C ARG A 106 9.72 -4.40 7.99
N GLN A 107 10.39 -4.72 9.12
CA GLN A 107 11.67 -5.42 9.09
C GLN A 107 11.53 -6.83 8.51
N CYS A 108 10.48 -7.56 8.88
CA CYS A 108 10.18 -8.86 8.27
C CYS A 108 9.99 -8.74 6.76
N GLY A 109 9.20 -7.77 6.31
CA GLY A 109 9.00 -7.51 4.89
C GLY A 109 10.28 -7.16 4.15
N LEU A 110 11.14 -6.32 4.74
CA LEU A 110 12.45 -5.96 4.18
C LEU A 110 13.37 -7.19 4.04
N ASN A 111 13.36 -8.08 5.02
CA ASN A 111 14.18 -9.30 4.99
C ASN A 111 13.77 -10.29 3.88
N HIS A 112 12.51 -10.22 3.41
CA HIS A 112 11.99 -11.06 2.33
C HIS A 112 11.96 -10.37 0.97
N ALA A 113 12.07 -9.04 0.94
CA ALA A 113 12.09 -8.25 -0.28
C ALA A 113 13.37 -8.49 -1.08
N LYS A 114 13.23 -8.65 -2.40
CA LYS A 114 14.33 -8.92 -3.32
C LYS A 114 14.66 -7.73 -4.23
N GLY A 115 13.73 -6.79 -4.34
CA GLY A 115 13.88 -5.63 -5.21
C GLY A 115 14.88 -4.62 -4.66
N LYS A 116 15.59 -3.97 -5.58
CA LYS A 116 16.49 -2.85 -5.27
C LYS A 116 15.74 -1.65 -4.68
N TYR A 117 14.48 -1.45 -5.11
CA TYR A 117 13.62 -0.36 -4.62
C TYR A 117 12.52 -0.96 -3.75
N HIS A 118 12.41 -0.47 -2.54
CA HIS A 118 11.46 -0.93 -1.54
C HIS A 118 10.39 0.14 -1.31
N ILE A 119 9.12 -0.21 -1.43
CA ILE A 119 7.98 0.68 -1.17
C ILE A 119 7.17 0.09 -0.02
N CYS A 120 7.13 0.81 1.10
CA CYS A 120 6.35 0.43 2.29
C CYS A 120 4.96 1.02 2.24
N ILE A 121 3.95 0.19 2.49
CA ILE A 121 2.54 0.55 2.43
C ILE A 121 1.75 -0.11 3.56
N ASP A 122 0.58 0.43 3.87
CA ASP A 122 -0.36 -0.12 4.84
C ASP A 122 -1.59 -0.73 4.13
N ALA A 123 -2.26 -1.69 4.78
CA ALA A 123 -3.32 -2.51 4.19
C ALA A 123 -4.70 -1.82 4.14
N ASP A 124 -4.91 -0.76 4.90
CA ASP A 124 -6.16 0.02 4.99
C ASP A 124 -6.24 1.17 3.97
N THR A 125 -5.34 1.20 3.02
CA THR A 125 -5.17 2.31 2.06
C THR A 125 -5.36 1.80 0.62
N MET A 126 -5.98 2.64 -0.23
CA MET A 126 -6.06 2.44 -1.68
C MET A 126 -5.02 3.31 -2.39
N TYR A 127 -4.33 2.76 -3.38
CA TYR A 127 -3.20 3.39 -4.06
C TYR A 127 -3.59 3.83 -5.47
N PRO A 128 -3.33 5.11 -5.87
CA PRO A 128 -3.68 5.60 -7.20
C PRO A 128 -2.87 4.90 -8.30
N PRO A 129 -3.38 4.84 -9.55
CA PRO A 129 -2.81 4.00 -10.62
C PRO A 129 -1.33 4.21 -10.96
N HIS A 130 -0.77 5.37 -10.64
CA HIS A 130 0.65 5.70 -10.93
C HIS A 130 1.50 5.82 -9.65
N TYR A 131 1.02 5.30 -8.52
CA TYR A 131 1.70 5.41 -7.23
C TYR A 131 3.11 4.79 -7.26
N ILE A 132 3.20 3.53 -7.68
CA ILE A 132 4.46 2.77 -7.74
C ILE A 132 5.43 3.41 -8.75
N GLU A 133 4.94 3.72 -9.95
CA GLU A 133 5.72 4.38 -10.99
C GLU A 133 6.27 5.73 -10.55
N THR A 134 5.48 6.51 -9.81
CA THR A 134 5.90 7.83 -9.30
C THR A 134 7.03 7.71 -8.29
N HIS A 135 6.91 6.77 -7.33
CA HIS A 135 8.00 6.48 -6.39
C HIS A 135 9.27 6.03 -7.12
N LEU A 136 9.13 5.11 -8.08
CA LEU A 136 10.26 4.59 -8.83
C LEU A 136 10.99 5.68 -9.63
N LYS A 137 10.24 6.55 -10.32
CA LYS A 137 10.82 7.68 -11.09
C LYS A 137 11.70 8.59 -10.24
N GLU A 138 11.34 8.79 -9.00
CA GLU A 138 12.17 9.58 -8.07
C GLU A 138 13.32 8.75 -7.51
N LEU A 139 13.07 7.51 -7.09
CA LEU A 139 14.09 6.65 -6.48
C LEU A 139 15.23 6.27 -7.43
N ILE A 140 15.02 6.22 -8.74
CA ILE A 140 16.12 5.93 -9.70
C ILE A 140 17.16 7.05 -9.78
N LYS A 141 16.82 8.27 -9.35
CA LYS A 141 17.77 9.40 -9.34
C LYS A 141 18.87 9.13 -8.32
N PRO A 142 20.16 9.32 -8.67
CA PRO A 142 21.27 8.99 -7.78
C PRO A 142 21.22 9.69 -6.42
N GLU A 143 20.80 10.94 -6.41
CA GLU A 143 20.72 11.82 -5.25
C GLU A 143 19.55 11.54 -4.30
N VAL A 144 18.58 10.72 -4.72
CA VAL A 144 17.38 10.43 -3.93
C VAL A 144 17.57 9.11 -3.20
N ALA A 145 17.63 9.13 -1.89
CA ALA A 145 17.71 7.94 -1.04
C ALA A 145 16.34 7.42 -0.63
N CYS A 146 15.38 8.33 -0.41
CA CYS A 146 14.05 8.01 0.08
C CYS A 146 13.00 8.93 -0.58
N THR A 147 11.80 8.41 -0.74
CA THR A 147 10.63 9.15 -1.22
C THR A 147 9.47 8.94 -0.25
N PHE A 148 8.60 9.92 -0.14
CA PHE A 148 7.34 9.78 0.60
C PHE A 148 6.19 10.40 -0.19
N ALA A 149 4.97 9.94 0.07
CA ALA A 149 3.77 10.48 -0.55
C ALA A 149 2.87 11.17 0.49
N LEU A 150 2.03 12.07 0.02
CA LEU A 150 0.91 12.60 0.79
C LEU A 150 -0.27 11.64 0.66
N TRP A 151 -1.14 11.63 1.66
CA TRP A 151 -2.36 10.81 1.67
C TRP A 151 -3.59 11.67 1.83
N SER A 152 -4.73 11.16 1.42
CA SER A 152 -6.04 11.80 1.58
C SER A 152 -7.03 10.83 2.18
N PHE A 153 -7.94 11.35 2.98
CA PHE A 153 -9.02 10.55 3.53
C PHE A 153 -10.16 10.38 2.51
N VAL A 154 -10.72 9.19 2.47
CA VAL A 154 -11.99 8.95 1.78
C VAL A 154 -13.11 9.31 2.74
N PRO A 155 -13.92 10.35 2.46
CA PRO A 155 -14.97 10.77 3.38
C PRO A 155 -16.03 9.67 3.49
N ARG A 156 -16.41 9.33 4.72
CA ARG A 156 -17.53 8.43 5.01
C ARG A 156 -18.87 9.10 4.71
N LYS A 157 -19.90 8.29 4.53
CA LYS A 157 -21.26 8.79 4.30
C LYS A 157 -21.70 9.64 5.51
N GLY A 158 -22.00 10.91 5.28
CA GLY A 158 -22.39 11.88 6.32
C GLY A 158 -21.26 12.75 6.86
N GLU A 159 -20.00 12.49 6.51
CA GLU A 159 -18.88 13.36 6.87
C GLU A 159 -18.78 14.57 5.96
N SER A 160 -18.38 15.71 6.52
CA SER A 160 -18.17 16.94 5.78
C SER A 160 -16.90 16.86 4.93
N VAL A 161 -17.07 16.77 3.62
CA VAL A 161 -15.96 16.81 2.66
C VAL A 161 -15.13 18.09 2.78
N TRP A 162 -15.77 19.20 3.14
CA TRP A 162 -15.10 20.50 3.27
C TRP A 162 -14.13 20.53 4.45
N THR A 163 -14.55 20.05 5.62
CA THR A 163 -13.70 20.01 6.81
C THR A 163 -12.47 19.11 6.61
N LEU A 164 -12.65 17.94 5.97
CA LEU A 164 -11.53 17.05 5.62
C LEU A 164 -10.55 17.75 4.67
N ARG A 165 -11.03 18.43 3.63
CA ARG A 165 -10.17 19.16 2.68
C ARG A 165 -9.40 20.31 3.33
N VAL A 166 -10.02 21.05 4.24
CA VAL A 166 -9.31 22.11 5.00
C VAL A 166 -8.20 21.50 5.85
N TYR A 167 -8.51 20.43 6.59
CA TYR A 167 -7.51 19.71 7.39
C TYR A 167 -6.35 19.19 6.53
N GLU A 168 -6.65 18.52 5.41
CA GLU A 168 -5.65 18.00 4.47
C GLU A 168 -4.77 19.14 3.92
N SER A 169 -5.36 20.26 3.52
CA SER A 169 -4.62 21.41 2.99
C SER A 169 -3.67 22.01 4.01
N LEU A 170 -4.10 22.15 5.27
CA LEU A 170 -3.25 22.67 6.35
C LEU A 170 -2.11 21.69 6.70
N ARG A 171 -2.43 20.40 6.77
CA ARG A 171 -1.44 19.35 6.98
C ARG A 171 -0.40 19.32 5.85
N ASP A 172 -0.84 19.36 4.60
CA ASP A 172 0.04 19.30 3.43
C ASP A 172 0.94 20.54 3.35
N LEU A 173 0.40 21.72 3.68
CA LEU A 173 1.21 22.95 3.79
C LEU A 173 2.27 22.80 4.89
N HIS A 174 1.87 22.29 6.07
CA HIS A 174 2.81 22.03 7.16
C HIS A 174 3.94 21.07 6.74
N LEU A 175 3.58 19.93 6.10
CA LEU A 175 4.56 18.95 5.63
C LEU A 175 5.50 19.52 4.56
N ARG A 176 5.00 20.37 3.65
CA ARG A 176 5.83 21.05 2.65
C ARG A 176 6.82 22.02 3.27
N ILE A 177 6.41 22.77 4.28
CA ILE A 177 7.32 23.69 5.02
C ILE A 177 8.34 22.86 5.81
N GLN A 178 7.92 21.80 6.46
CA GLN A 178 8.80 20.91 7.21
C GLN A 178 9.84 20.23 6.30
N ALA A 179 9.45 19.82 5.09
CA ALA A 179 10.33 19.19 4.12
C ALA A 179 11.50 20.08 3.67
N ILE A 180 11.37 21.39 3.77
CA ILE A 180 12.45 22.33 3.46
C ILE A 180 13.56 22.29 4.52
N LYS A 181 13.19 22.09 5.80
CA LYS A 181 14.12 22.15 6.95
C LYS A 181 14.57 20.78 7.43
N CYS A 182 13.64 19.84 7.50
CA CYS A 182 13.82 18.51 8.09
C CYS A 182 13.03 17.47 7.27
N PRO A 183 13.44 17.14 6.02
CA PRO A 183 12.72 16.24 5.14
C PRO A 183 12.52 14.84 5.75
N GLU A 184 13.47 14.38 6.56
CA GLU A 184 13.41 13.09 7.25
C GLU A 184 12.22 12.96 8.21
N LEU A 185 11.73 14.06 8.76
CA LEU A 185 10.55 14.07 9.63
C LEU A 185 9.21 13.99 8.87
N CYS A 186 9.25 14.12 7.55
CA CYS A 186 8.07 14.00 6.69
C CYS A 186 7.78 12.56 6.29
N VAL A 187 8.75 11.65 6.44
CA VAL A 187 8.58 10.23 6.11
C VAL A 187 7.61 9.59 7.11
N ARG A 188 6.48 9.14 6.58
CA ARG A 188 5.47 8.41 7.36
C ARG A 188 5.54 6.93 7.00
N GLY A 189 5.41 6.06 7.99
CA GLY A 189 5.55 4.62 7.83
C GLY A 189 4.64 3.99 6.77
N MET A 190 3.54 4.63 6.42
CA MET A 190 2.51 4.11 5.54
C MET A 190 2.70 4.40 4.03
N VAL A 191 3.58 5.33 3.66
CA VAL A 191 3.65 5.83 2.27
C VAL A 191 5.06 6.27 1.89
N PHE A 192 6.05 5.42 2.04
CA PHE A 192 7.43 5.77 1.71
C PHE A 192 8.14 4.67 0.92
N GLY A 193 9.15 5.07 0.16
CA GLY A 193 10.02 4.15 -0.56
C GLY A 193 11.48 4.55 -0.41
N PHE A 194 12.38 3.59 -0.55
CA PHE A 194 13.82 3.79 -0.43
C PHE A 194 14.61 2.80 -1.27
N LYS A 195 15.91 3.04 -1.43
CA LYS A 195 16.86 2.10 -2.02
C LYS A 195 17.36 1.16 -0.93
N THR A 196 17.47 -0.14 -1.24
CA THR A 196 18.04 -1.13 -0.32
C THR A 196 19.57 -1.15 -0.36
N GLU A 197 20.17 -0.53 -1.37
CA GLU A 197 21.62 -0.28 -1.53
C GLU A 197 21.86 1.07 -2.20
#